data_0317e02c3b635fb71df5a3bb58f9e87f
#
_entry.id   0317e02c3b635fb71df5a3bb58f9e87f
#
_cell.length_a   1.000
_cell.length_b   1.000
_cell.length_c   1.000
_cell.angle_alpha   90.00
_cell.angle_beta   90.00
_cell.angle_gamma   90.00
#
_symmetry.space_group_name_H-M   'P 1'
#
loop_
_entity.id
_entity.type
_entity.pdbx_description
1 polymer ?
#
loop_
_entity_poly.entity_id
_entity_poly.type
_entity_poly.pdbx_seq_one_letter_code
_entity_poly.pdbx_strand_id
1 'polypeptide(L)'
;MKTILRNLLSVLRRFKMAMLLNVLGLSIAFAAFILIMMQVEYDRNFDRGYTDTESIFRVEIIQNDGDGQAIVCRPLADAFIQSSPHIVAGTLVNPWGGALFFSVEENGERNSFKEQYVSVYPDFTKVFDFDFLEGNQSALEEPTSVLLPQSMAYKLFGNQSAVGKQLVFENGDKLTVGGVYKDFPRNSSVQNCIYQKMDPRENIQEWGNWNY
;
A
#
# COMPACT_ATOMS: atom_id res chain seq x y z
N MET A 1 51.37 -25.30 -3.52
CA MET A 1 50.34 -24.42 -4.08
C MET A 1 50.55 -24.06 -5.56
N LYS A 2 51.73 -23.60 -6.00
CA LYS A 2 52.02 -23.21 -7.42
C LYS A 2 51.73 -24.33 -8.43
N THR A 3 52.06 -25.61 -8.10
CA THR A 3 51.87 -26.76 -9.00
C THR A 3 50.37 -27.10 -9.20
N ILE A 4 49.57 -27.03 -8.14
CA ILE A 4 48.11 -27.29 -8.19
C ILE A 4 47.44 -26.24 -9.08
N LEU A 5 47.78 -24.96 -8.89
CA LEU A 5 47.23 -23.85 -9.67
C LEU A 5 47.57 -23.96 -11.15
N ARG A 6 48.85 -24.38 -11.47
CA ARG A 6 49.29 -24.57 -12.84
C ARG A 6 48.57 -25.74 -13.53
N ASN A 7 48.38 -26.85 -12.81
CA ASN A 7 47.64 -27.99 -13.31
C ASN A 7 46.17 -27.66 -13.56
N LEU A 8 45.54 -26.94 -12.63
CA LEU A 8 44.18 -26.44 -12.79
C LEU A 8 44.04 -25.59 -14.06
N LEU A 9 44.90 -24.60 -14.25
CA LEU A 9 44.90 -23.74 -15.43
C LEU A 9 45.12 -24.53 -16.74
N SER A 10 45.98 -25.57 -16.74
CA SER A 10 46.18 -26.41 -17.92
C SER A 10 44.97 -27.25 -18.28
N VAL A 11 44.24 -27.78 -17.28
CA VAL A 11 42.97 -28.52 -17.46
C VAL A 11 41.88 -27.59 -17.98
N LEU A 12 41.75 -26.40 -17.40
CA LEU A 12 40.78 -25.37 -17.83
C LEU A 12 41.01 -24.98 -19.31
N ARG A 13 42.27 -24.81 -19.72
CA ARG A 13 42.63 -24.51 -21.13
C ARG A 13 42.35 -25.67 -22.09
N ARG A 14 42.45 -26.92 -21.64
CA ARG A 14 42.22 -28.11 -22.46
C ARG A 14 40.74 -28.40 -22.68
N PHE A 15 39.90 -28.14 -21.67
CA PHE A 15 38.46 -28.44 -21.69
C PHE A 15 37.58 -27.16 -21.65
N LYS A 16 37.91 -26.18 -22.50
CA LYS A 16 37.27 -24.85 -22.51
C LYS A 16 35.72 -24.90 -22.59
N MET A 17 35.19 -25.77 -23.46
CA MET A 17 33.74 -25.87 -23.66
C MET A 17 33.01 -26.47 -22.44
N ALA A 18 33.57 -27.53 -21.87
CA ALA A 18 32.97 -28.14 -20.65
C ALA A 18 33.04 -27.17 -19.48
N MET A 19 34.14 -26.44 -19.32
CA MET A 19 34.27 -25.40 -18.30
C MET A 19 33.28 -24.27 -18.52
N LEU A 20 33.13 -23.79 -19.75
CA LEU A 20 32.17 -22.72 -20.06
C LEU A 20 30.75 -23.15 -19.72
N LEU A 21 30.35 -24.36 -20.10
CA LEU A 21 29.02 -24.92 -19.80
C LEU A 21 28.78 -25.04 -18.29
N ASN A 22 29.78 -25.52 -17.54
CA ASN A 22 29.66 -25.64 -16.09
C ASN A 22 29.56 -24.27 -15.41
N VAL A 23 30.33 -23.28 -15.83
CA VAL A 23 30.28 -21.92 -15.29
C VAL A 23 28.95 -21.29 -15.62
N LEU A 24 28.47 -21.42 -16.86
CA LEU A 24 27.16 -20.91 -17.26
C LEU A 24 26.04 -21.59 -16.48
N GLY A 25 26.07 -22.91 -16.38
CA GLY A 25 25.02 -23.64 -15.61
C GLY A 25 24.99 -23.24 -14.14
N LEU A 26 26.18 -23.14 -13.52
CA LEU A 26 26.27 -22.71 -12.12
C LEU A 26 25.85 -21.26 -11.94
N SER A 27 26.20 -20.37 -12.87
CA SER A 27 25.77 -18.94 -12.83
C SER A 27 24.27 -18.81 -12.94
N ILE A 28 23.62 -19.57 -13.83
CA ILE A 28 22.16 -19.58 -13.97
C ILE A 28 21.52 -20.13 -12.68
N ALA A 29 22.05 -21.20 -12.11
CA ALA A 29 21.53 -21.77 -10.88
C ALA A 29 21.62 -20.79 -9.70
N PHE A 30 22.76 -20.10 -9.55
CA PHE A 30 22.90 -19.08 -8.52
C PHE A 30 22.00 -17.87 -8.76
N ALA A 31 21.86 -17.42 -10.00
CA ALA A 31 20.94 -16.33 -10.33
C ALA A 31 19.49 -16.69 -9.97
N ALA A 32 19.04 -17.89 -10.33
CA ALA A 32 17.70 -18.38 -9.96
C ALA A 32 17.54 -18.47 -8.44
N PHE A 33 18.53 -19.00 -7.73
CA PHE A 33 18.51 -19.07 -6.27
C PHE A 33 18.40 -17.69 -5.62
N ILE A 34 19.20 -16.71 -6.08
CA ILE A 34 19.15 -15.33 -5.56
C ILE A 34 17.76 -14.72 -5.79
N LEU A 35 17.18 -14.89 -6.99
CA LEU A 35 15.84 -14.38 -7.28
C LEU A 35 14.77 -14.99 -6.37
N ILE A 36 14.82 -16.31 -6.15
CA ILE A 36 13.92 -17.00 -5.24
C ILE A 36 14.08 -16.47 -3.80
N MET A 37 15.33 -16.33 -3.34
CA MET A 37 15.57 -15.82 -1.99
C MET A 37 15.10 -14.37 -1.81
N MET A 38 15.24 -13.52 -2.84
CA MET A 38 14.70 -12.16 -2.82
C MET A 38 13.16 -12.16 -2.74
N GLN A 39 12.50 -13.07 -3.47
CA GLN A 39 11.03 -13.21 -3.41
C GLN A 39 10.58 -13.71 -2.02
N VAL A 40 11.25 -14.73 -1.49
CA VAL A 40 10.94 -15.25 -0.15
C VAL A 40 11.12 -14.16 0.92
N GLU A 41 12.18 -13.37 0.83
CA GLU A 41 12.43 -12.28 1.77
C GLU A 41 11.37 -11.17 1.63
N TYR A 42 10.96 -10.85 0.40
CA TYR A 42 9.88 -9.90 0.14
C TYR A 42 8.56 -10.37 0.78
N ASP A 43 8.19 -11.65 0.56
CA ASP A 43 6.95 -12.23 1.09
C ASP A 43 6.98 -12.36 2.62
N ARG A 44 8.13 -12.74 3.19
CA ARG A 44 8.31 -12.82 4.65
C ARG A 44 8.19 -11.49 5.37
N ASN A 45 8.56 -10.40 4.70
CA ASN A 45 8.50 -9.04 5.26
C ASN A 45 7.27 -8.27 4.80
N PHE A 46 6.29 -8.97 4.17
CA PHE A 46 5.03 -8.36 3.77
C PHE A 46 4.25 -7.91 5.01
N ASP A 47 3.75 -6.68 5.00
CA ASP A 47 3.01 -6.03 6.11
C ASP A 47 3.73 -5.97 7.47
N ARG A 48 5.05 -6.14 7.50
CA ARG A 48 5.84 -6.02 8.74
C ARG A 48 6.23 -4.57 9.10
N GLY A 49 5.79 -3.61 8.34
CA GLY A 49 6.11 -2.19 8.54
C GLY A 49 5.28 -1.49 9.62
N TYR A 50 4.26 -2.16 10.19
CA TYR A 50 3.40 -1.60 11.23
C TYR A 50 3.92 -1.94 12.62
N THR A 51 3.65 -1.08 13.60
CA THR A 51 4.19 -1.22 14.96
C THR A 51 3.66 -2.45 15.69
N ASP A 52 2.42 -2.86 15.44
CA ASP A 52 1.75 -3.97 16.14
C ASP A 52 1.05 -4.92 15.17
N THR A 53 1.83 -5.48 14.24
CA THR A 53 1.31 -6.38 13.18
C THR A 53 0.61 -7.63 13.71
N GLU A 54 0.99 -8.11 14.91
CA GLU A 54 0.41 -9.32 15.51
C GLU A 54 -1.01 -9.08 16.03
N SER A 55 -1.40 -7.81 16.25
CA SER A 55 -2.72 -7.41 16.73
C SER A 55 -3.65 -6.93 15.61
N ILE A 56 -3.18 -6.90 14.35
CA ILE A 56 -3.99 -6.51 13.19
C ILE A 56 -4.59 -7.77 12.54
N PHE A 57 -5.92 -7.82 12.48
CA PHE A 57 -6.65 -8.93 11.89
C PHE A 57 -7.51 -8.44 10.73
N ARG A 58 -7.49 -9.18 9.62
CA ARG A 58 -8.44 -9.01 8.53
C ARG A 58 -9.63 -9.92 8.76
N VAL A 59 -10.83 -9.37 8.70
CA VAL A 59 -12.07 -10.14 8.79
C VAL A 59 -12.38 -10.73 7.42
N GLU A 60 -12.57 -12.03 7.38
CA GLU A 60 -12.97 -12.78 6.18
C GLU A 60 -14.25 -13.56 6.45
N ILE A 61 -15.10 -13.66 5.43
CA ILE A 61 -16.29 -14.50 5.47
C ILE A 61 -15.97 -15.80 4.75
N ILE A 62 -16.14 -16.91 5.44
CA ILE A 62 -15.94 -18.24 4.86
C ILE A 62 -17.20 -18.60 4.07
N GLN A 63 -17.03 -18.84 2.77
CA GLN A 63 -18.10 -19.35 1.91
C GLN A 63 -18.30 -20.85 2.07
N ASN A 64 -19.40 -21.38 1.49
CA ASN A 64 -19.76 -22.79 1.58
C ASN A 64 -18.74 -23.76 0.95
N ASP A 65 -17.89 -23.27 0.07
CA ASP A 65 -16.77 -23.98 -0.57
C ASP A 65 -15.49 -24.00 0.27
N GLY A 66 -15.47 -23.27 1.39
CA GLY A 66 -14.34 -23.16 2.30
C GLY A 66 -13.38 -22.02 1.98
N ASP A 67 -13.61 -21.28 0.91
CA ASP A 67 -12.80 -20.12 0.56
C ASP A 67 -13.22 -18.88 1.36
N GLY A 68 -12.24 -18.19 1.95
CA GLY A 68 -12.44 -16.93 2.65
C GLY A 68 -12.49 -15.76 1.68
N GLN A 69 -13.48 -14.90 1.83
CA GLN A 69 -13.54 -13.62 1.13
C GLN A 69 -13.48 -12.46 2.11
N ALA A 70 -12.56 -11.54 1.88
CA ALA A 70 -12.42 -10.31 2.66
C ALA A 70 -13.32 -9.19 2.12
N ILE A 71 -14.57 -9.54 1.80
CA ILE A 71 -15.59 -8.60 1.35
C ILE A 71 -16.74 -8.65 2.34
N VAL A 72 -17.08 -7.50 2.90
CA VAL A 72 -18.13 -7.38 3.91
C VAL A 72 -19.11 -6.28 3.53
N CYS A 73 -20.32 -6.32 4.08
CA CYS A 73 -21.23 -5.20 4.04
C CYS A 73 -20.96 -4.26 5.23
N ARG A 74 -21.23 -2.99 5.05
CA ARG A 74 -20.98 -1.97 6.07
C ARG A 74 -21.66 -2.24 7.41
N PRO A 75 -22.98 -2.59 7.46
CA PRO A 75 -23.63 -2.92 8.73
C PRO A 75 -22.96 -4.06 9.51
N LEU A 76 -22.45 -5.06 8.78
CA LEU A 76 -21.72 -6.17 9.42
C LEU A 76 -20.39 -5.70 10.02
N ALA A 77 -19.63 -4.88 9.28
CA ALA A 77 -18.38 -4.30 9.78
C ALA A 77 -18.62 -3.46 11.04
N ASP A 78 -19.62 -2.58 11.02
CA ASP A 78 -19.99 -1.75 12.17
C ASP A 78 -20.42 -2.59 13.38
N ALA A 79 -21.25 -3.61 13.17
CA ALA A 79 -21.67 -4.53 14.22
C ALA A 79 -20.47 -5.33 14.78
N PHE A 80 -19.56 -5.77 13.93
CA PHE A 80 -18.36 -6.49 14.34
C PHE A 80 -17.44 -5.62 15.19
N ILE A 81 -17.13 -4.41 14.74
CA ILE A 81 -16.26 -3.46 15.47
C ILE A 81 -16.83 -3.18 16.87
N GLN A 82 -18.16 -3.10 17.00
CA GLN A 82 -18.85 -2.83 18.26
C GLN A 82 -19.08 -4.09 19.12
N SER A 83 -18.81 -5.28 18.61
CA SER A 83 -19.16 -6.55 19.27
C SER A 83 -18.33 -6.87 20.51
N SER A 84 -17.15 -6.29 20.65
CA SER A 84 -16.23 -6.61 21.75
C SER A 84 -15.42 -5.41 22.21
N PRO A 85 -15.25 -5.22 23.52
CA PRO A 85 -14.38 -4.18 24.08
C PRO A 85 -12.88 -4.47 23.85
N HIS A 86 -12.54 -5.64 23.34
CA HIS A 86 -11.16 -5.99 22.98
C HIS A 86 -10.76 -5.48 21.59
N ILE A 87 -11.72 -5.04 20.78
CA ILE A 87 -11.47 -4.39 19.50
C ILE A 87 -11.17 -2.92 19.79
N VAL A 88 -9.90 -2.56 19.77
CA VAL A 88 -9.43 -1.20 20.11
C VAL A 88 -9.73 -0.20 18.99
N ALA A 89 -9.58 -0.64 17.75
CA ALA A 89 -9.90 0.12 16.55
C ALA A 89 -10.34 -0.83 15.44
N GLY A 90 -11.19 -0.34 14.55
CA GLY A 90 -11.62 -1.08 13.38
C GLY A 90 -11.79 -0.18 12.18
N THR A 91 -11.44 -0.66 11.02
CA THR A 91 -11.55 0.11 9.80
C THR A 91 -12.22 -0.68 8.69
N LEU A 92 -12.81 0.04 7.77
CA LEU A 92 -13.39 -0.45 6.54
C LEU A 92 -12.76 0.31 5.37
N VAL A 93 -12.46 -0.40 4.31
CA VAL A 93 -11.83 0.15 3.11
C VAL A 93 -12.76 -0.07 1.94
N ASN A 94 -13.06 0.97 1.18
CA ASN A 94 -13.75 0.83 -0.09
C ASN A 94 -12.71 0.63 -1.21
N PRO A 95 -12.48 -0.59 -1.70
CA PRO A 95 -11.45 -0.87 -2.68
C PRO A 95 -11.82 -0.38 -4.09
N TRP A 96 -13.07 0.03 -4.30
CA TRP A 96 -13.61 0.42 -5.61
C TRP A 96 -13.45 1.90 -5.94
N GLY A 97 -12.74 2.67 -5.09
CA GLY A 97 -12.51 4.11 -5.30
C GLY A 97 -11.86 4.44 -6.64
N GLY A 98 -10.95 3.59 -7.10
CA GLY A 98 -10.33 3.73 -8.42
C GLY A 98 -9.42 4.94 -8.56
N ALA A 99 -9.20 5.38 -9.80
CA ALA A 99 -8.39 6.56 -10.09
C ALA A 99 -9.29 7.76 -10.39
N LEU A 100 -9.05 8.85 -9.66
CA LEU A 100 -9.76 10.12 -9.85
C LEU A 100 -8.91 11.11 -10.64
N PHE A 101 -9.62 11.93 -11.43
CA PHE A 101 -9.02 13.07 -12.10
C PHE A 101 -9.28 14.33 -11.26
N PHE A 102 -8.22 15.06 -10.98
CA PHE A 102 -8.29 16.33 -10.28
C PHE A 102 -7.22 17.28 -10.81
N SER A 103 -7.36 18.53 -10.49
CA SER A 103 -6.40 19.57 -10.83
C SER A 103 -5.95 20.31 -9.58
N VAL A 104 -4.72 20.76 -9.65
CA VAL A 104 -4.11 21.65 -8.67
C VAL A 104 -3.83 22.97 -9.37
N GLU A 105 -4.19 24.07 -8.73
CA GLU A 105 -3.86 25.40 -9.20
C GLU A 105 -2.62 25.89 -8.45
N GLU A 106 -1.57 26.16 -9.20
CA GLU A 106 -0.32 26.70 -8.68
C GLU A 106 0.19 27.82 -9.59
N ASN A 107 0.50 28.98 -9.02
CA ASN A 107 0.98 30.16 -9.74
C ASN A 107 0.10 30.61 -10.92
N GLY A 108 -1.21 30.36 -10.87
CA GLY A 108 -2.16 30.68 -11.94
C GLY A 108 -2.20 29.65 -13.07
N GLU A 109 -1.43 28.59 -12.97
CA GLU A 109 -1.49 27.44 -13.88
C GLU A 109 -2.29 26.31 -13.25
N ARG A 110 -3.14 25.65 -14.06
CA ARG A 110 -3.94 24.50 -13.65
C ARG A 110 -3.37 23.23 -14.23
N ASN A 111 -2.79 22.40 -13.38
CA ASN A 111 -2.24 21.10 -13.73
C ASN A 111 -3.21 19.98 -13.36
N SER A 112 -3.50 19.09 -14.30
CA SER A 112 -4.40 17.96 -14.07
C SER A 112 -3.62 16.66 -13.85
N PHE A 113 -4.12 15.86 -12.88
CA PHE A 113 -3.52 14.60 -12.46
C PHE A 113 -4.57 13.50 -12.42
N LYS A 114 -4.11 12.27 -12.56
CA LYS A 114 -4.91 11.06 -12.36
C LYS A 114 -4.22 10.20 -11.31
N GLU A 115 -4.84 10.05 -10.15
CA GLU A 115 -4.25 9.33 -9.02
C GLU A 115 -5.24 8.38 -8.37
N GLN A 116 -4.72 7.36 -7.70
CA GLN A 116 -5.52 6.41 -6.93
C GLN A 116 -6.12 7.09 -5.69
N TYR A 117 -7.37 6.75 -5.45
CA TYR A 117 -8.19 7.27 -4.37
C TYR A 117 -8.93 6.12 -3.67
N VAL A 118 -8.93 6.15 -2.37
CA VAL A 118 -9.61 5.14 -1.53
C VAL A 118 -10.33 5.83 -0.39
N SER A 119 -11.61 5.47 -0.19
CA SER A 119 -12.35 5.91 0.98
C SER A 119 -12.27 4.88 2.11
N VAL A 120 -12.03 5.38 3.32
CA VAL A 120 -11.77 4.55 4.52
C VAL A 120 -12.52 5.09 5.74
N TYR A 121 -12.65 4.27 6.77
CA TYR A 121 -13.06 4.76 8.09
C TYR A 121 -11.96 5.60 8.73
N PRO A 122 -12.30 6.59 9.57
CA PRO A 122 -11.31 7.47 10.21
C PRO A 122 -10.25 6.73 11.02
N ASP A 123 -10.60 5.61 11.64
CA ASP A 123 -9.67 4.80 12.44
C ASP A 123 -8.64 4.04 11.60
N PHE A 124 -8.70 4.13 10.26
CA PHE A 124 -7.72 3.54 9.36
C PHE A 124 -6.28 3.91 9.72
N THR A 125 -6.04 5.17 10.06
CA THR A 125 -4.71 5.65 10.45
C THR A 125 -4.25 5.16 11.81
N LYS A 126 -5.19 4.76 12.69
CA LYS A 126 -4.87 4.14 13.98
C LYS A 126 -4.54 2.66 13.82
N VAL A 127 -5.29 1.96 12.95
CA VAL A 127 -5.08 0.52 12.69
C VAL A 127 -3.73 0.28 12.04
N PHE A 128 -3.31 1.15 11.09
CA PHE A 128 -2.09 0.95 10.31
C PHE A 128 -0.94 1.88 10.70
N ASP A 129 -1.06 2.62 11.79
CA ASP A 129 0.01 3.42 12.41
C ASP A 129 0.73 4.34 11.41
N PHE A 130 -0.01 5.32 10.87
CA PHE A 130 0.50 6.27 9.89
C PHE A 130 1.56 7.20 10.48
N ASP A 131 2.73 7.28 9.85
CA ASP A 131 3.79 8.23 10.17
C ASP A 131 3.54 9.55 9.42
N PHE A 132 3.03 10.57 10.13
CA PHE A 132 2.69 11.86 9.54
C PHE A 132 3.90 12.78 9.46
N LEU A 133 4.17 13.31 8.26
CA LEU A 133 5.20 14.31 7.99
C LEU A 133 4.65 15.73 8.11
N GLU A 134 3.38 15.92 7.72
CA GLU A 134 2.64 17.18 7.83
C GLU A 134 1.19 16.89 8.24
N GLY A 135 0.58 17.78 9.01
CA GLY A 135 -0.77 17.56 9.51
C GLY A 135 -0.85 16.41 10.53
N ASN A 136 -2.00 15.75 10.60
CA ASN A 136 -2.20 14.63 11.53
C ASN A 136 -3.41 13.77 11.14
N GLN A 137 -3.67 12.71 11.90
CA GLN A 137 -4.75 11.74 11.68
C GLN A 137 -6.16 12.35 11.67
N SER A 138 -6.40 13.48 12.35
CA SER A 138 -7.73 14.12 12.40
C SER A 138 -8.21 14.62 11.04
N ALA A 139 -7.31 14.68 10.05
CA ALA A 139 -7.69 15.01 8.68
C ALA A 139 -8.75 14.05 8.11
N LEU A 140 -8.77 12.77 8.53
CA LEU A 140 -9.82 11.82 8.12
C LEU A 140 -11.13 11.96 8.91
N GLU A 141 -11.21 12.83 9.89
CA GLU A 141 -12.48 13.13 10.58
C GLU A 141 -13.32 14.13 9.78
N GLU A 142 -12.67 14.93 8.93
CA GLU A 142 -13.30 15.96 8.10
C GLU A 142 -13.65 15.40 6.70
N PRO A 143 -14.93 15.46 6.27
CA PRO A 143 -15.35 14.88 4.98
C PRO A 143 -14.70 15.52 3.74
N THR A 144 -14.30 16.77 3.85
CA THR A 144 -13.67 17.55 2.76
C THR A 144 -12.15 17.53 2.82
N SER A 145 -11.57 16.71 3.66
CA SER A 145 -10.13 16.60 3.83
C SER A 145 -9.60 15.26 3.29
N VAL A 146 -8.35 15.27 2.84
CA VAL A 146 -7.66 14.08 2.33
C VAL A 146 -6.27 13.97 2.92
N LEU A 147 -5.78 12.73 2.97
CA LEU A 147 -4.37 12.41 3.23
C LEU A 147 -3.66 12.06 1.93
N LEU A 148 -2.44 12.57 1.77
CA LEU A 148 -1.57 12.26 0.65
C LEU A 148 -0.33 11.51 1.10
N PRO A 149 0.18 10.54 0.31
CA PRO A 149 1.52 10.00 0.52
C PRO A 149 2.59 11.04 0.18
N GLN A 150 3.72 10.96 0.82
CA GLN A 150 4.86 11.89 0.63
C GLN A 150 5.26 12.01 -0.85
N SER A 151 5.37 10.90 -1.55
CA SER A 151 5.73 10.88 -2.97
C SER A 151 4.74 11.66 -3.84
N MET A 152 3.44 11.57 -3.54
CA MET A 152 2.41 12.31 -4.25
C MET A 152 2.43 13.80 -3.87
N ALA A 153 2.55 14.13 -2.59
CA ALA A 153 2.68 15.52 -2.15
C ALA A 153 3.85 16.21 -2.84
N TYR A 154 5.00 15.54 -2.94
CA TYR A 154 6.16 16.05 -3.68
C TYR A 154 5.88 16.19 -5.19
N LYS A 155 5.20 15.22 -5.81
CA LYS A 155 4.82 15.26 -7.22
C LYS A 155 3.91 16.45 -7.55
N LEU A 156 2.97 16.77 -6.65
CA LEU A 156 1.98 17.82 -6.86
C LEU A 156 2.48 19.22 -6.52
N PHE A 157 3.30 19.34 -5.46
CA PHE A 157 3.65 20.63 -4.85
C PHE A 157 5.16 20.85 -4.68
N GLY A 158 6.00 19.91 -5.14
CA GLY A 158 7.45 19.99 -4.97
C GLY A 158 7.85 19.99 -3.50
N ASN A 159 8.67 20.97 -3.11
CA ASN A 159 9.15 21.14 -1.73
C ASN A 159 8.25 22.06 -0.87
N GLN A 160 7.10 22.48 -1.38
CA GLN A 160 6.17 23.30 -0.62
C GLN A 160 5.30 22.43 0.27
N SER A 161 4.85 22.97 1.42
CA SER A 161 3.85 22.28 2.24
C SER A 161 2.59 22.01 1.43
N ALA A 162 2.11 20.78 1.50
CA ALA A 162 0.88 20.36 0.84
C ALA A 162 -0.37 20.65 1.69
N VAL A 163 -0.23 20.69 3.01
CA VAL A 163 -1.35 20.91 3.92
C VAL A 163 -2.02 22.26 3.68
N GLY A 164 -3.35 22.24 3.58
CA GLY A 164 -4.17 23.40 3.26
C GLY A 164 -4.36 23.69 1.77
N LYS A 165 -3.60 23.03 0.89
CA LYS A 165 -3.81 23.15 -0.56
C LYS A 165 -5.04 22.37 -1.01
N GLN A 166 -5.63 22.76 -2.14
CA GLN A 166 -6.87 22.19 -2.65
C GLN A 166 -6.64 21.32 -3.89
N LEU A 167 -7.29 20.17 -3.91
CA LEU A 167 -7.48 19.31 -5.07
C LEU A 167 -8.88 19.62 -5.65
N VAL A 168 -8.95 20.05 -6.90
CA VAL A 168 -10.21 20.41 -7.56
C VAL A 168 -10.58 19.32 -8.55
N PHE A 169 -11.68 18.62 -8.30
CA PHE A 169 -12.18 17.53 -9.13
C PHE A 169 -12.95 18.04 -10.34
N GLU A 170 -13.17 17.17 -11.34
CA GLU A 170 -13.85 17.55 -12.58
C GLU A 170 -15.31 17.98 -12.37
N ASN A 171 -15.97 17.42 -11.36
CA ASN A 171 -17.34 17.80 -10.96
C ASN A 171 -17.40 19.15 -10.21
N GLY A 172 -16.26 19.80 -9.97
CA GLY A 172 -16.15 21.03 -9.22
C GLY A 172 -15.96 20.88 -7.72
N ASP A 173 -16.02 19.66 -7.18
CA ASP A 173 -15.76 19.40 -5.77
C ASP A 173 -14.31 19.75 -5.42
N LYS A 174 -14.11 20.22 -4.19
CA LYS A 174 -12.80 20.60 -3.67
C LYS A 174 -12.51 19.81 -2.41
N LEU A 175 -11.38 19.13 -2.41
CA LEU A 175 -10.85 18.49 -1.21
C LEU A 175 -9.58 19.21 -0.78
N THR A 176 -9.44 19.41 0.52
CA THR A 176 -8.28 20.08 1.12
C THR A 176 -7.30 19.02 1.63
N VAL A 177 -6.04 19.20 1.36
CA VAL A 177 -5.00 18.33 1.93
C VAL A 177 -4.90 18.62 3.44
N GLY A 178 -5.28 17.66 4.26
CA GLY A 178 -5.26 17.77 5.73
C GLY A 178 -4.02 17.15 6.36
N GLY A 179 -3.33 16.28 5.62
CA GLY A 179 -2.09 15.67 6.09
C GLY A 179 -1.30 15.00 4.99
N VAL A 180 0.01 14.87 5.23
CA VAL A 180 0.94 14.11 4.39
C VAL A 180 1.55 13.02 5.25
N TYR A 181 1.42 11.78 4.79
CA TYR A 181 2.01 10.63 5.46
C TYR A 181 3.24 10.11 4.69
N LYS A 182 4.16 9.50 5.41
CA LYS A 182 5.33 8.86 4.85
C LYS A 182 4.90 7.63 4.04
N ASP A 183 5.48 7.46 2.86
CA ASP A 183 5.15 6.34 1.99
C ASP A 183 5.37 5.00 2.69
N PHE A 184 4.36 4.14 2.61
CA PHE A 184 4.49 2.74 3.00
C PHE A 184 5.42 2.00 2.03
N PRO A 185 6.14 0.98 2.52
CA PRO A 185 6.96 0.15 1.66
C PRO A 185 6.10 -0.61 0.64
N ARG A 186 6.71 -1.01 -0.48
CA ARG A 186 5.98 -1.70 -1.57
C ARG A 186 5.39 -3.05 -1.17
N ASN A 187 5.93 -3.68 -0.14
CA ASN A 187 5.43 -4.93 0.45
C ASN A 187 4.46 -4.66 1.60
N SER A 188 3.52 -3.77 1.37
CA SER A 188 2.45 -3.40 2.30
C SER A 188 1.08 -3.53 1.65
N SER A 189 0.08 -3.99 2.39
CA SER A 189 -1.32 -3.99 1.99
C SER A 189 -1.89 -2.57 1.91
N VAL A 190 -1.33 -1.63 2.69
CA VAL A 190 -1.70 -0.22 2.61
C VAL A 190 -1.03 0.41 1.40
N GLN A 191 -1.83 0.89 0.47
CA GLN A 191 -1.36 1.51 -0.76
C GLN A 191 -0.98 2.98 -0.54
N ASN A 192 0.01 3.47 -1.30
CA ASN A 192 0.34 4.89 -1.32
C ASN A 192 -0.60 5.63 -2.27
N CYS A 193 -1.75 6.05 -1.76
CA CYS A 193 -2.82 6.70 -2.53
C CYS A 193 -3.46 7.84 -1.74
N ILE A 194 -4.44 8.51 -2.33
CA ILE A 194 -5.24 9.51 -1.65
C ILE A 194 -6.25 8.80 -0.75
N TYR A 195 -6.20 9.07 0.56
CA TYR A 195 -7.20 8.58 1.51
C TYR A 195 -8.16 9.70 1.89
N GLN A 196 -9.45 9.36 1.87
CA GLN A 196 -10.53 10.23 2.32
C GLN A 196 -11.46 9.46 3.26
N LYS A 197 -12.13 10.19 4.13
CA LYS A 197 -13.20 9.66 4.95
C LYS A 197 -14.34 9.12 4.10
N MET A 198 -14.76 7.90 4.36
CA MET A 198 -15.97 7.32 3.79
C MET A 198 -17.22 8.11 4.24
N ASP A 199 -18.16 8.35 3.32
CA ASP A 199 -19.42 9.05 3.69
C ASP A 199 -20.12 8.27 4.83
N PRO A 200 -20.38 8.91 5.97
CA PRO A 200 -20.99 8.25 7.12
C PRO A 200 -22.40 7.72 6.84
N ARG A 201 -23.05 8.19 5.79
CA ARG A 201 -24.42 7.80 5.43
C ARG A 201 -24.50 6.75 4.32
N GLU A 202 -23.40 6.49 3.64
CA GLU A 202 -23.36 5.53 2.53
C GLU A 202 -23.55 4.10 3.05
N ASN A 203 -24.56 3.41 2.53
CA ASN A 203 -24.81 1.95 2.71
C ASN A 203 -24.92 1.46 4.17
N ILE A 204 -25.20 2.34 5.13
CA ILE A 204 -25.22 1.99 6.57
C ILE A 204 -26.32 0.98 6.98
N GLN A 205 -27.33 0.78 6.12
CA GLN A 205 -28.43 -0.17 6.36
C GLN A 205 -28.50 -1.27 5.27
N GLU A 206 -27.54 -1.30 4.37
CA GLU A 206 -27.57 -2.20 3.22
C GLU A 206 -26.81 -3.50 3.49
N TRP A 207 -27.46 -4.46 4.14
CA TRP A 207 -26.90 -5.78 4.44
C TRP A 207 -26.57 -6.62 3.20
N GLY A 208 -27.15 -6.29 2.05
CA GLY A 208 -26.89 -6.97 0.77
C GLY A 208 -25.74 -6.35 -0.05
N ASN A 209 -25.15 -5.25 0.40
CA ASN A 209 -24.09 -4.55 -0.31
C ASN A 209 -22.69 -5.02 0.15
N TRP A 210 -22.18 -6.07 -0.46
CA TRP A 210 -20.90 -6.70 -0.17
C TRP A 210 -19.77 -6.06 -1.01
N ASN A 211 -19.43 -4.81 -0.69
CA ASN A 211 -18.50 -4.01 -1.50
C ASN A 211 -17.30 -3.45 -0.72
N TYR A 212 -17.07 -3.87 0.51
CA TYR A 212 -16.02 -3.32 1.37
C TYR A 212 -15.04 -4.39 1.84
#